data_4a95ba836b7b159d77af64d235c170dc
#
_entry.id   4a95ba836b7b159d77af64d235c170dc
#
_cell.length_a   1.000
_cell.length_b   1.000
_cell.length_c   1.000
_cell.angle_alpha   90.00
_cell.angle_beta   90.00
_cell.angle_gamma   90.00
#
_symmetry.space_group_name_H-M   'P 1'
#
loop_
_entity.id
_entity.type
_entity.pdbx_description
1 polymer ?
#
loop_
_entity_poly.entity_id
_entity_poly.type
_entity_poly.pdbx_seq_one_letter_code
_entity_poly.pdbx_strand_id
1 'polypeptide(L)'
;LGHLGIDAESTGNRSIDLLEKVTGIDVFIDGHSHSTLEEIKEATNGTGKVGDTVLTSTGTKLANVGMVDISPDGTISTSSLATSELTVTPDAKVAARAEEIQKEIDADYGTVFAKTEVALDGEKANVRTGETNLGDLIADAMLWQAGLLDEGVDAAVTNGGGIRASIAAGDITKKDINTVLPFGNTLYVVKVTGAELLEALEASTYCTPEAIGGFPQVAGIEFTVNTGAQ
;
A
#
# COMPACT_ATOMS: atom_id res chain seq x y z
N LEU A 1 -0.18 -6.04 18.31
CA LEU A 1 0.19 -5.74 16.91
C LEU A 1 -1.06 -5.38 16.13
N GLY A 2 -1.00 -4.34 15.30
CA GLY A 2 -2.06 -3.93 14.39
C GLY A 2 -1.60 -3.70 12.97
N HIS A 3 -2.55 -3.49 12.07
CA HIS A 3 -2.33 -3.08 10.70
C HIS A 3 -3.49 -2.18 10.25
N LEU A 4 -3.70 -1.09 11.00
CA LEU A 4 -4.81 -0.16 10.82
C LEU A 4 -4.35 1.17 10.21
N GLY A 5 -3.15 1.61 10.58
CA GLY A 5 -2.59 2.88 10.16
C GLY A 5 -3.18 4.08 10.88
N ILE A 6 -2.73 5.25 10.47
CA ILE A 6 -3.17 6.55 10.99
C ILE A 6 -3.60 7.51 9.89
N ASP A 7 -3.82 7.02 8.66
CA ASP A 7 -4.22 7.85 7.52
C ASP A 7 -5.51 8.63 7.84
N ALA A 8 -5.51 9.93 7.55
CA ALA A 8 -6.63 10.82 7.89
C ALA A 8 -7.93 10.40 7.20
N GLU A 9 -7.84 9.89 5.98
CA GLU A 9 -8.95 9.41 5.15
C GLU A 9 -9.65 8.18 5.75
N SER A 10 -8.96 7.45 6.65
CA SER A 10 -9.49 6.28 7.35
C SER A 10 -10.07 6.60 8.73
N THR A 11 -10.41 7.86 9.00
CA THR A 11 -10.98 8.30 10.29
C THR A 11 -12.14 7.40 10.73
N GLY A 12 -12.11 7.01 12.00
CA GLY A 12 -13.06 6.06 12.60
C GLY A 12 -12.55 4.61 12.60
N ASN A 13 -11.56 4.27 11.76
CA ASN A 13 -10.99 2.93 11.63
C ASN A 13 -9.48 2.87 11.86
N ARG A 14 -8.85 3.99 12.23
CA ARG A 14 -7.41 4.10 12.49
C ARG A 14 -7.03 3.47 13.85
N SER A 15 -5.75 3.18 14.04
CA SER A 15 -5.22 2.77 15.35
C SER A 15 -5.55 3.77 16.43
N ILE A 16 -5.47 5.07 16.15
CA ILE A 16 -5.83 6.14 17.09
C ILE A 16 -7.30 6.00 17.49
N ASP A 17 -8.21 5.87 16.53
CA ASP A 17 -9.65 5.74 16.77
C ASP A 17 -10.01 4.48 17.57
N LEU A 18 -9.25 3.39 17.40
CA LEU A 18 -9.38 2.18 18.19
C LEU A 18 -8.92 2.42 19.63
N LEU A 19 -7.72 2.99 19.81
CA LEU A 19 -7.09 3.17 21.12
C LEU A 19 -7.80 4.20 22.00
N GLU A 20 -8.57 5.11 21.41
CA GLU A 20 -9.49 5.99 22.15
C GLU A 20 -10.67 5.24 22.80
N LYS A 21 -11.00 4.06 22.28
CA LYS A 21 -12.18 3.27 22.70
C LYS A 21 -11.83 2.07 23.58
N VAL A 22 -10.55 1.70 23.67
CA VAL A 22 -10.10 0.53 24.42
C VAL A 22 -9.05 0.91 25.44
N THR A 23 -8.95 0.11 26.52
CA THR A 23 -7.98 0.27 27.60
C THR A 23 -7.27 -1.05 27.88
N GLY A 24 -6.16 -1.02 28.62
CA GLY A 24 -5.41 -2.22 29.02
C GLY A 24 -4.41 -2.69 27.95
N ILE A 25 -4.05 -1.82 27.01
CA ILE A 25 -2.96 -2.04 26.05
C ILE A 25 -1.81 -1.11 26.46
N ASP A 26 -0.64 -1.65 26.74
CA ASP A 26 0.54 -0.86 27.09
C ASP A 26 1.23 -0.30 25.85
N VAL A 27 1.39 -1.14 24.81
CA VAL A 27 2.04 -0.78 23.54
C VAL A 27 1.25 -1.33 22.35
N PHE A 28 1.02 -0.48 21.37
CA PHE A 28 0.45 -0.85 20.08
C PHE A 28 1.47 -0.59 18.96
N ILE A 29 1.96 -1.66 18.35
CA ILE A 29 2.86 -1.60 17.19
C ILE A 29 2.01 -1.73 15.93
N ASP A 30 1.99 -0.69 15.14
CA ASP A 30 1.11 -0.55 13.98
C ASP A 30 1.85 -0.64 12.64
N GLY A 31 1.09 -0.72 11.56
CA GLY A 31 1.54 -0.73 10.18
C GLY A 31 0.50 -0.07 9.26
N HIS A 32 0.41 -0.51 8.00
CA HIS A 32 -0.52 -0.09 6.96
C HIS A 32 -0.25 1.29 6.35
N SER A 33 -0.30 2.38 7.12
CA SER A 33 -0.06 3.75 6.63
C SER A 33 1.40 4.03 6.27
N HIS A 34 2.32 3.11 6.62
CA HIS A 34 3.77 3.29 6.46
C HIS A 34 4.34 4.47 7.26
N SER A 35 3.64 4.89 8.30
CA SER A 35 4.02 6.04 9.11
C SER A 35 5.30 5.79 9.89
N THR A 36 6.12 6.81 9.97
CA THR A 36 7.32 6.85 10.81
C THR A 36 6.95 7.12 12.27
N LEU A 37 7.92 6.97 13.18
CA LEU A 37 7.71 7.31 14.59
C LEU A 37 7.45 8.82 14.77
N GLU A 38 8.03 9.66 13.93
CA GLU A 38 7.83 11.11 13.95
C GLU A 38 6.39 11.45 13.54
N GLU A 39 5.86 10.85 12.48
CA GLU A 39 4.47 11.04 12.06
C GLU A 39 3.47 10.54 13.10
N ILE A 40 3.77 9.43 13.80
CA ILE A 40 2.98 8.96 14.95
C ILE A 40 2.98 10.02 16.07
N LYS A 41 4.14 10.59 16.41
CA LYS A 41 4.22 11.65 17.40
C LYS A 41 3.44 12.89 17.00
N GLU A 42 3.56 13.30 15.74
CA GLU A 42 2.80 14.43 15.21
C GLU A 42 1.29 14.19 15.34
N ALA A 43 0.80 13.05 14.90
CA ALA A 43 -0.61 12.66 14.99
C ALA A 43 -1.14 12.53 16.43
N THR A 44 -0.25 12.35 17.40
CA THR A 44 -0.55 12.21 18.85
C THR A 44 -0.11 13.44 19.68
N ASN A 45 -0.05 14.62 19.08
CA ASN A 45 0.35 15.89 19.72
C ASN A 45 1.73 15.81 20.43
N GLY A 46 2.68 15.12 19.85
CA GLY A 46 4.05 14.99 20.34
C GLY A 46 4.27 13.91 21.38
N THR A 47 3.21 13.23 21.81
CA THR A 47 3.29 12.27 22.93
C THR A 47 3.71 10.86 22.50
N GLY A 48 3.39 10.45 21.27
CA GLY A 48 3.47 9.04 20.84
C GLY A 48 2.50 8.14 21.57
N LYS A 49 1.44 8.71 22.17
CA LYS A 49 0.45 7.96 22.98
C LYS A 49 -0.98 8.33 22.63
N VAL A 50 -1.87 7.35 22.78
CA VAL A 50 -3.32 7.52 22.78
C VAL A 50 -3.83 6.99 24.14
N GLY A 51 -4.34 7.88 24.99
CA GLY A 51 -4.58 7.54 26.38
C GLY A 51 -3.27 7.11 27.05
N ASP A 52 -3.27 5.93 27.70
CA ASP A 52 -2.09 5.34 28.33
C ASP A 52 -1.28 4.45 27.37
N THR A 53 -1.80 4.11 26.21
CA THR A 53 -1.17 3.21 25.23
C THR A 53 -0.09 3.94 24.42
N VAL A 54 1.12 3.40 24.42
CA VAL A 54 2.20 3.83 23.50
C VAL A 54 1.90 3.31 22.09
N LEU A 55 1.78 4.20 21.11
CA LEU A 55 1.61 3.87 19.70
C LEU A 55 2.93 4.05 18.96
N THR A 56 3.33 3.09 18.14
CA THR A 56 4.57 3.14 17.37
C THR A 56 4.44 2.47 16.01
N SER A 57 5.20 2.96 15.04
CA SER A 57 5.37 2.42 13.70
C SER A 57 6.76 2.80 13.17
N THR A 58 7.25 2.11 12.14
CA THR A 58 8.65 2.23 11.68
C THR A 58 8.79 2.62 10.21
N GLY A 59 7.72 3.13 9.59
CA GLY A 59 7.74 3.43 8.16
C GLY A 59 7.58 2.17 7.31
N THR A 60 8.32 2.10 6.23
CA THR A 60 8.20 1.03 5.22
C THR A 60 9.55 0.62 4.64
N LYS A 61 9.59 -0.49 3.91
CA LYS A 61 10.76 -0.99 3.14
C LYS A 61 12.03 -1.18 4.00
N LEU A 62 11.86 -1.50 5.27
CA LEU A 62 12.97 -1.65 6.23
C LEU A 62 13.86 -0.40 6.35
N ALA A 63 13.31 0.78 6.08
CA ALA A 63 14.05 2.04 6.19
C ALA A 63 14.48 2.35 7.64
N ASN A 64 13.73 1.85 8.62
CA ASN A 64 14.01 2.06 10.03
C ASN A 64 13.91 0.76 10.85
N VAL A 65 14.64 0.72 11.94
CA VAL A 65 14.49 -0.25 13.03
C VAL A 65 13.85 0.47 14.22
N GLY A 66 12.64 0.05 14.60
CA GLY A 66 11.96 0.55 15.80
C GLY A 66 12.38 -0.25 17.03
N MET A 67 12.56 0.47 18.14
CA MET A 67 12.84 -0.12 19.46
C MET A 67 11.77 0.31 20.45
N VAL A 68 11.35 -0.63 21.28
CA VAL A 68 10.47 -0.39 22.44
C VAL A 68 11.23 -0.84 23.67
N ASP A 69 11.55 0.10 24.53
CA ASP A 69 12.26 -0.17 25.78
C ASP A 69 11.26 -0.11 26.95
N ILE A 70 11.24 -1.16 27.76
CA ILE A 70 10.41 -1.24 28.97
C ILE A 70 11.34 -1.29 30.17
N SER A 71 11.36 -0.21 30.94
CA SER A 71 12.17 -0.09 32.14
C SER A 71 11.59 -0.92 33.30
N PRO A 72 12.42 -1.28 34.33
CA PRO A 72 11.94 -2.04 35.45
C PRO A 72 10.84 -1.38 36.30
N ASP A 73 10.70 -0.06 36.19
CA ASP A 73 9.63 0.72 36.83
C ASP A 73 8.33 0.77 35.99
N GLY A 74 8.31 0.08 34.85
CA GLY A 74 7.17 0.05 33.91
C GLY A 74 7.14 1.21 32.91
N THR A 75 8.12 2.10 32.91
CA THR A 75 8.21 3.17 31.92
C THR A 75 8.50 2.60 30.54
N ILE A 76 7.70 2.99 29.56
CA ILE A 76 7.83 2.55 28.15
C ILE A 76 8.29 3.73 27.31
N SER A 77 9.35 3.52 26.53
CA SER A 77 9.87 4.48 25.56
C SER A 77 10.04 3.84 24.18
N THR A 78 9.92 4.66 23.14
CA THR A 78 10.09 4.24 21.74
C THR A 78 11.15 5.08 21.07
N SER A 79 11.94 4.44 20.22
CA SER A 79 12.92 5.08 19.37
C SER A 79 12.96 4.45 18.00
N SER A 80 13.49 5.17 17.03
CA SER A 80 13.65 4.73 15.64
C SER A 80 15.07 5.02 15.18
N LEU A 81 15.69 4.06 14.51
CA LEU A 81 17.03 4.19 13.95
C LEU A 81 16.95 3.89 12.45
N ALA A 82 17.39 4.84 11.64
CA ALA A 82 17.47 4.65 10.20
C ALA A 82 18.47 3.54 9.84
N THR A 83 18.06 2.60 9.00
CA THR A 83 18.92 1.47 8.60
C THR A 83 20.15 1.94 7.82
N SER A 84 20.06 3.09 7.13
CA SER A 84 21.19 3.74 6.45
C SER A 84 22.29 4.23 7.40
N GLU A 85 21.97 4.44 8.68
CA GLU A 85 22.91 4.89 9.71
C GLU A 85 23.55 3.72 10.48
N LEU A 86 23.10 2.49 10.20
CA LEU A 86 23.66 1.31 10.85
C LEU A 86 25.06 1.01 10.34
N THR A 87 26.03 1.01 11.24
CA THR A 87 27.45 0.67 10.96
C THR A 87 27.79 -0.76 11.41
N VAL A 88 26.79 -1.64 11.40
CA VAL A 88 26.95 -3.03 11.84
C VAL A 88 27.39 -3.93 10.69
N THR A 89 28.23 -4.91 11.01
CA THR A 89 28.55 -5.99 10.06
C THR A 89 27.36 -6.96 10.02
N PRO A 90 26.78 -7.23 8.83
CA PRO A 90 25.72 -8.20 8.70
C PRO A 90 26.14 -9.58 9.23
N ASP A 91 25.19 -10.31 9.86
CA ASP A 91 25.42 -11.71 10.18
C ASP A 91 25.68 -12.50 8.89
N ALA A 92 26.79 -13.19 8.85
CA ALA A 92 27.26 -13.86 7.62
C ALA A 92 26.30 -14.95 7.12
N LYS A 93 25.58 -15.64 8.03
CA LYS A 93 24.62 -16.68 7.65
C LYS A 93 23.34 -16.07 7.08
N VAL A 94 22.85 -14.97 7.71
CA VAL A 94 21.67 -14.25 7.23
C VAL A 94 21.97 -13.61 5.86
N ALA A 95 23.13 -12.97 5.71
CA ALA A 95 23.56 -12.38 4.44
C ALA A 95 23.68 -13.43 3.32
N ALA A 96 24.30 -14.56 3.59
CA ALA A 96 24.43 -15.65 2.61
C ALA A 96 23.05 -16.22 2.19
N ARG A 97 22.12 -16.38 3.15
CA ARG A 97 20.77 -16.86 2.82
C ARG A 97 19.97 -15.81 2.01
N ALA A 98 20.10 -14.54 2.34
CA ALA A 98 19.47 -13.45 1.57
C ALA A 98 20.00 -13.42 0.13
N GLU A 99 21.32 -13.59 -0.06
CA GLU A 99 21.94 -13.65 -1.40
C GLU A 99 21.46 -14.89 -2.19
N GLU A 100 21.32 -16.03 -1.55
CA GLU A 100 20.80 -17.26 -2.18
C GLU A 100 19.36 -17.06 -2.67
N ILE A 101 18.48 -16.52 -1.81
CA ILE A 101 17.09 -16.18 -2.18
C ILE A 101 17.05 -15.18 -3.34
N GLN A 102 17.91 -14.15 -3.30
CA GLN A 102 17.99 -13.16 -4.39
C GLN A 102 18.37 -13.82 -5.72
N LYS A 103 19.32 -14.75 -5.72
CA LYS A 103 19.71 -15.50 -6.93
C LYS A 103 18.57 -16.37 -7.46
N GLU A 104 17.82 -17.04 -6.58
CA GLU A 104 16.64 -17.83 -6.95
C GLU A 104 15.58 -16.91 -7.62
N ILE A 105 15.28 -15.76 -7.02
CA ILE A 105 14.35 -14.76 -7.56
C ILE A 105 14.84 -14.26 -8.93
N ASP A 106 16.10 -13.88 -9.06
CA ASP A 106 16.64 -13.36 -10.32
C ASP A 106 16.65 -14.42 -11.44
N ALA A 107 16.86 -15.68 -11.12
CA ALA A 107 16.78 -16.78 -12.08
C ALA A 107 15.34 -17.02 -12.57
N ASP A 108 14.37 -17.02 -11.68
CA ASP A 108 12.97 -17.32 -12.00
C ASP A 108 12.21 -16.14 -12.61
N TYR A 109 12.51 -14.92 -12.17
CA TYR A 109 11.74 -13.72 -12.47
C TYR A 109 12.51 -12.65 -13.27
N GLY A 110 13.83 -12.80 -13.44
CA GLY A 110 14.67 -11.83 -14.15
C GLY A 110 14.58 -11.88 -15.69
N THR A 111 13.86 -12.86 -16.25
CA THR A 111 13.74 -13.00 -17.70
C THR A 111 12.88 -11.87 -18.27
N VAL A 112 13.44 -11.13 -19.25
CA VAL A 112 12.71 -10.11 -20.02
C VAL A 112 11.70 -10.81 -20.94
N PHE A 113 10.45 -10.37 -20.87
CA PHE A 113 9.37 -10.88 -21.72
C PHE A 113 8.62 -9.80 -22.48
N ALA A 114 8.79 -8.52 -22.13
CA ALA A 114 8.16 -7.39 -22.79
C ALA A 114 9.06 -6.15 -22.75
N LYS A 115 8.64 -5.10 -23.43
CA LYS A 115 9.29 -3.80 -23.47
C LYS A 115 8.26 -2.68 -23.47
N THR A 116 8.58 -1.56 -22.82
CA THR A 116 7.82 -0.32 -22.92
C THR A 116 8.71 0.82 -23.40
N GLU A 117 8.19 1.67 -24.28
CA GLU A 117 8.89 2.86 -24.77
C GLU A 117 8.73 4.07 -23.82
N VAL A 118 7.77 4.00 -22.91
CA VAL A 118 7.46 5.06 -21.94
C VAL A 118 7.54 4.53 -20.53
N ALA A 119 7.79 5.40 -19.55
CA ALA A 119 7.65 5.06 -18.15
C ALA A 119 6.16 4.82 -17.84
N LEU A 120 5.87 3.78 -17.07
CA LEU A 120 4.55 3.44 -16.58
C LEU A 120 4.43 3.90 -15.13
N ASP A 121 3.52 4.85 -14.89
CA ASP A 121 3.38 5.54 -13.61
C ASP A 121 2.54 4.73 -12.62
N GLY A 122 3.19 4.25 -11.57
CA GLY A 122 2.61 3.58 -10.41
C GLY A 122 2.89 4.31 -9.09
N GLU A 123 3.22 5.62 -9.17
CA GLU A 123 3.49 6.42 -7.98
C GLU A 123 2.24 6.52 -7.09
N LYS A 124 2.44 6.29 -5.79
CA LYS A 124 1.34 6.26 -4.79
C LYS A 124 0.44 7.50 -4.88
N ALA A 125 1.03 8.68 -5.06
CA ALA A 125 0.28 9.91 -5.12
C ALA A 125 -0.62 9.99 -6.37
N ASN A 126 -0.21 9.41 -7.48
CA ASN A 126 -0.90 9.50 -8.76
C ASN A 126 -1.99 8.43 -8.91
N VAL A 127 -1.63 7.14 -8.71
CA VAL A 127 -2.59 6.02 -8.85
C VAL A 127 -3.74 6.05 -7.82
N ARG A 128 -3.65 6.91 -6.80
CA ARG A 128 -4.67 7.03 -5.74
C ARG A 128 -5.48 8.31 -5.81
N THR A 129 -5.25 9.15 -6.82
CA THR A 129 -5.94 10.43 -7.01
C THR A 129 -6.45 10.63 -8.42
N GLY A 130 -5.99 9.84 -9.38
CA GLY A 130 -6.32 9.99 -10.80
C GLY A 130 -5.93 8.77 -11.62
N GLU A 131 -6.29 8.83 -12.89
CA GLU A 131 -5.92 7.88 -13.93
C GLU A 131 -4.40 7.92 -14.18
N THR A 132 -3.79 6.76 -14.41
CA THR A 132 -2.39 6.64 -14.82
C THR A 132 -2.25 5.58 -15.91
N ASN A 133 -1.25 5.74 -16.77
CA ASN A 133 -0.98 4.79 -17.85
C ASN A 133 -0.65 3.36 -17.37
N LEU A 134 -0.11 3.21 -16.16
CA LEU A 134 0.07 1.87 -15.54
C LEU A 134 -1.26 1.33 -15.02
N GLY A 135 -2.10 2.19 -14.45
CA GLY A 135 -3.45 1.83 -14.00
C GLY A 135 -4.29 1.32 -15.15
N ASP A 136 -4.29 2.05 -16.28
CA ASP A 136 -4.98 1.69 -17.52
C ASP A 136 -4.49 0.35 -18.06
N LEU A 137 -3.16 0.18 -18.19
CA LEU A 137 -2.56 -1.06 -18.67
C LEU A 137 -2.98 -2.27 -17.81
N ILE A 138 -3.03 -2.10 -16.48
CA ILE A 138 -3.44 -3.17 -15.56
C ILE A 138 -4.94 -3.47 -15.74
N ALA A 139 -5.78 -2.45 -15.76
CA ALA A 139 -7.22 -2.62 -15.91
C ALA A 139 -7.58 -3.21 -17.29
N ASP A 140 -6.93 -2.77 -18.37
CA ASP A 140 -7.07 -3.33 -19.71
C ASP A 140 -6.64 -4.80 -19.76
N ALA A 141 -5.52 -5.14 -19.12
CA ALA A 141 -5.05 -6.53 -19.03
C ALA A 141 -6.05 -7.42 -18.26
N MET A 142 -6.66 -6.90 -17.20
CA MET A 142 -7.71 -7.61 -16.45
C MET A 142 -8.96 -7.82 -17.29
N LEU A 143 -9.42 -6.79 -18.00
CA LEU A 143 -10.58 -6.87 -18.90
C LEU A 143 -10.33 -7.86 -20.04
N TRP A 144 -9.14 -7.78 -20.66
CA TRP A 144 -8.72 -8.72 -21.71
C TRP A 144 -8.71 -10.17 -21.21
N GLN A 145 -8.11 -10.43 -20.04
CA GLN A 145 -8.06 -11.79 -19.47
C GLN A 145 -9.44 -12.30 -19.08
N ALA A 146 -10.28 -11.44 -18.51
CA ALA A 146 -11.66 -11.79 -18.15
C ALA A 146 -12.48 -12.13 -19.40
N GLY A 147 -12.35 -11.36 -20.48
CA GLY A 147 -13.00 -11.62 -21.74
C GLY A 147 -12.61 -12.94 -22.42
N LEU A 148 -11.44 -13.49 -22.11
CA LEU A 148 -11.05 -14.84 -22.57
C LEU A 148 -11.76 -15.95 -21.78
N LEU A 149 -12.26 -15.65 -20.59
CA LEU A 149 -12.95 -16.61 -19.71
C LEU A 149 -14.48 -16.49 -19.81
N ASP A 150 -14.98 -15.29 -20.03
CA ASP A 150 -16.41 -14.97 -20.15
C ASP A 150 -16.59 -13.80 -21.15
N GLU A 151 -17.29 -14.05 -22.28
CA GLU A 151 -17.56 -13.06 -23.32
C GLU A 151 -18.49 -11.91 -22.86
N GLY A 152 -19.13 -12.05 -21.67
CA GLY A 152 -20.07 -11.07 -21.14
C GLY A 152 -19.44 -10.02 -20.21
N VAL A 153 -18.11 -9.89 -20.15
CA VAL A 153 -17.45 -8.91 -19.27
C VAL A 153 -17.33 -7.57 -19.99
N ASP A 154 -17.97 -6.54 -19.45
CA ASP A 154 -18.04 -5.20 -20.03
C ASP A 154 -16.94 -4.26 -19.54
N ALA A 155 -16.46 -4.44 -18.29
CA ALA A 155 -15.53 -3.53 -17.63
C ALA A 155 -14.62 -4.25 -16.63
N ALA A 156 -13.51 -3.63 -16.30
CA ALA A 156 -12.65 -4.02 -15.20
C ALA A 156 -12.39 -2.83 -14.27
N VAL A 157 -12.25 -3.12 -12.97
CA VAL A 157 -11.92 -2.15 -11.94
C VAL A 157 -10.86 -2.75 -11.02
N THR A 158 -9.80 -2.01 -10.76
CA THR A 158 -8.80 -2.34 -9.74
C THR A 158 -8.50 -1.12 -8.89
N ASN A 159 -8.11 -1.33 -7.64
CA ASN A 159 -7.81 -0.22 -6.74
C ASN A 159 -6.36 0.25 -6.89
N GLY A 160 -6.14 1.56 -6.94
CA GLY A 160 -4.81 2.18 -7.04
C GLY A 160 -3.87 1.79 -5.91
N GLY A 161 -4.41 1.48 -4.71
CA GLY A 161 -3.63 0.95 -3.59
C GLY A 161 -2.99 -0.42 -3.83
N GLY A 162 -3.48 -1.18 -4.81
CA GLY A 162 -2.90 -2.44 -5.26
C GLY A 162 -1.63 -2.25 -6.10
N ILE A 163 -1.45 -1.09 -6.72
CA ILE A 163 -0.30 -0.74 -7.57
C ILE A 163 0.81 -0.18 -6.68
N ARG A 164 1.97 -0.84 -6.62
CA ARG A 164 2.98 -0.59 -5.58
C ARG A 164 4.30 0.01 -6.08
N ALA A 165 4.50 0.07 -7.39
CA ALA A 165 5.69 0.63 -8.01
C ALA A 165 5.41 1.07 -9.44
N SER A 166 6.23 1.98 -9.95
CA SER A 166 6.28 2.35 -11.37
C SER A 166 7.21 1.39 -12.14
N ILE A 167 7.07 1.34 -13.46
CA ILE A 167 8.00 0.62 -14.35
C ILE A 167 8.70 1.66 -15.23
N ALA A 168 10.03 1.66 -15.25
CA ALA A 168 10.80 2.52 -16.13
C ALA A 168 10.64 2.12 -17.61
N ALA A 169 10.84 3.06 -18.53
CA ALA A 169 10.95 2.72 -19.94
C ALA A 169 12.11 1.75 -20.17
N GLY A 170 11.92 0.75 -21.01
CA GLY A 170 12.87 -0.30 -21.30
C GLY A 170 12.31 -1.70 -21.19
N ASP A 171 13.14 -2.65 -20.77
CA ASP A 171 12.80 -4.05 -20.64
C ASP A 171 11.90 -4.28 -19.42
N ILE A 172 10.93 -5.18 -19.56
CA ILE A 172 10.01 -5.61 -18.49
C ILE A 172 10.23 -7.08 -18.19
N THR A 173 10.39 -7.38 -16.90
CA THR A 173 10.57 -8.73 -16.38
C THR A 173 9.38 -9.15 -15.52
N LYS A 174 9.27 -10.44 -15.19
CA LYS A 174 8.29 -10.92 -14.22
C LYS A 174 8.52 -10.30 -12.82
N LYS A 175 9.78 -9.95 -12.49
CA LYS A 175 10.12 -9.28 -11.24
C LYS A 175 9.47 -7.90 -11.17
N ASP A 176 9.45 -7.15 -12.27
CA ASP A 176 8.78 -5.83 -12.33
C ASP A 176 7.28 -5.98 -12.07
N ILE A 177 6.62 -6.95 -12.72
CA ILE A 177 5.20 -7.21 -12.49
C ILE A 177 4.91 -7.59 -11.04
N ASN A 178 5.71 -8.49 -10.43
CA ASN A 178 5.53 -8.85 -9.03
C ASN A 178 5.84 -7.69 -8.06
N THR A 179 6.71 -6.76 -8.45
CA THR A 179 6.97 -5.55 -7.66
C THR A 179 5.79 -4.59 -7.73
N VAL A 180 5.17 -4.47 -8.91
CA VAL A 180 3.96 -3.63 -9.13
C VAL A 180 2.74 -4.22 -8.43
N LEU A 181 2.51 -5.54 -8.56
CA LEU A 181 1.33 -6.25 -8.04
C LEU A 181 1.74 -7.39 -7.08
N PRO A 182 2.26 -7.08 -5.88
CA PRO A 182 2.89 -8.09 -5.00
C PRO A 182 1.89 -8.95 -4.21
N PHE A 183 0.59 -8.64 -4.23
CA PHE A 183 -0.37 -9.26 -3.30
C PHE A 183 -0.92 -10.61 -3.77
N GLY A 184 -0.67 -11.03 -5.02
CA GLY A 184 -1.19 -12.28 -5.56
C GLY A 184 -2.72 -12.35 -5.62
N ASN A 185 -3.38 -11.21 -5.78
CA ASN A 185 -4.83 -11.13 -5.92
C ASN A 185 -5.30 -11.91 -7.16
N THR A 186 -6.49 -12.50 -7.05
CA THR A 186 -7.14 -13.24 -8.14
C THR A 186 -8.19 -12.38 -8.82
N LEU A 187 -8.44 -12.65 -10.11
CA LEU A 187 -9.47 -12.00 -10.88
C LEU A 187 -10.84 -12.63 -10.56
N TYR A 188 -11.81 -11.78 -10.23
CA TYR A 188 -13.20 -12.18 -10.04
C TYR A 188 -14.10 -11.48 -11.06
N VAL A 189 -15.04 -12.23 -11.64
CA VAL A 189 -16.11 -11.69 -12.47
C VAL A 189 -17.39 -11.64 -11.63
N VAL A 190 -17.98 -10.44 -11.56
CA VAL A 190 -19.21 -10.20 -10.81
C VAL A 190 -20.24 -9.52 -11.71
N LYS A 191 -21.52 -9.78 -11.44
CA LYS A 191 -22.61 -9.09 -12.13
C LYS A 191 -23.21 -8.05 -11.19
N VAL A 192 -23.21 -6.81 -11.61
CA VAL A 192 -23.74 -5.67 -10.86
C VAL A 192 -24.67 -4.84 -11.72
N THR A 193 -25.54 -4.08 -11.08
CA THR A 193 -26.35 -3.06 -11.74
C THR A 193 -25.55 -1.76 -11.90
N GLY A 194 -25.98 -0.86 -12.81
CA GLY A 194 -25.36 0.45 -12.93
C GLY A 194 -25.44 1.28 -11.65
N ALA A 195 -26.47 1.10 -10.83
CA ALA A 195 -26.60 1.77 -9.53
C ALA A 195 -25.56 1.28 -8.52
N GLU A 196 -25.34 -0.03 -8.41
CA GLU A 196 -24.31 -0.62 -7.55
C GLU A 196 -22.89 -0.21 -8.00
N LEU A 197 -22.66 -0.16 -9.32
CA LEU A 197 -21.39 0.33 -9.85
C LEU A 197 -21.14 1.81 -9.51
N LEU A 198 -22.16 2.65 -9.66
CA LEU A 198 -22.07 4.07 -9.30
C LEU A 198 -21.78 4.24 -7.79
N GLU A 199 -22.48 3.51 -6.93
CA GLU A 199 -22.24 3.53 -5.47
C GLU A 199 -20.80 3.12 -5.14
N ALA A 200 -20.26 2.09 -5.82
CA ALA A 200 -18.88 1.66 -5.65
C ALA A 200 -17.87 2.73 -6.10
N LEU A 201 -18.13 3.41 -7.22
CA LEU A 201 -17.29 4.51 -7.71
C LEU A 201 -17.34 5.72 -6.78
N GLU A 202 -18.51 6.10 -6.27
CA GLU A 202 -18.65 7.17 -5.27
C GLU A 202 -17.91 6.83 -3.97
N ALA A 203 -18.06 5.60 -3.46
CA ALA A 203 -17.37 5.14 -2.27
C ALA A 203 -15.84 5.09 -2.44
N SER A 204 -15.33 4.85 -3.66
CA SER A 204 -13.90 4.77 -3.94
C SER A 204 -13.26 6.11 -4.29
N THR A 205 -14.06 7.16 -4.51
CA THR A 205 -13.57 8.52 -4.87
C THR A 205 -13.98 9.61 -3.88
N TYR A 206 -14.62 9.24 -2.76
CA TYR A 206 -15.28 10.18 -1.84
C TYR A 206 -14.36 11.25 -1.25
N CYS A 207 -13.07 10.97 -1.14
CA CYS A 207 -12.09 11.91 -0.55
C CYS A 207 -11.27 12.67 -1.61
N THR A 208 -11.58 12.52 -2.92
CA THR A 208 -10.88 13.25 -3.98
C THR A 208 -10.93 14.77 -3.72
N PRO A 209 -9.80 15.50 -3.76
CA PRO A 209 -8.51 15.13 -4.38
C PRO A 209 -7.50 14.40 -3.45
N GLU A 210 -7.87 14.08 -2.22
CA GLU A 210 -6.97 13.36 -1.32
C GLU A 210 -6.76 11.92 -1.77
N ALA A 211 -5.54 11.40 -1.54
CA ALA A 211 -5.14 10.09 -2.02
C ALA A 211 -5.79 8.96 -1.21
N ILE A 212 -6.55 8.10 -1.84
CA ILE A 212 -7.14 6.92 -1.21
C ILE A 212 -6.73 5.61 -1.91
N GLY A 213 -6.43 4.58 -1.13
CA GLY A 213 -6.08 3.26 -1.67
C GLY A 213 -7.18 2.60 -2.49
N GLY A 214 -8.43 2.98 -2.26
CA GLY A 214 -9.60 2.55 -3.02
C GLY A 214 -9.79 3.23 -4.37
N PHE A 215 -9.05 4.30 -4.69
CA PHE A 215 -9.21 5.04 -5.95
C PHE A 215 -9.19 4.07 -7.15
N PRO A 216 -10.20 4.11 -8.06
CA PRO A 216 -10.37 3.11 -9.08
C PRO A 216 -9.50 3.40 -10.31
N GLN A 217 -8.78 2.40 -10.78
CA GLN A 217 -8.21 2.33 -12.12
C GLN A 217 -9.13 1.42 -12.94
N VAL A 218 -9.58 1.85 -14.11
CA VAL A 218 -10.69 1.22 -14.81
C VAL A 218 -10.40 0.93 -16.28
N ALA A 219 -11.09 -0.05 -16.85
CA ALA A 219 -11.15 -0.31 -18.28
C ALA A 219 -12.61 -0.60 -18.70
N GLY A 220 -12.97 -0.21 -19.92
CA GLY A 220 -14.30 -0.42 -20.47
C GLY A 220 -15.38 0.56 -19.98
N ILE A 221 -15.06 1.48 -19.08
CA ILE A 221 -15.95 2.53 -18.56
C ILE A 221 -15.24 3.88 -18.49
N GLU A 222 -16.03 4.93 -18.61
CA GLU A 222 -15.59 6.31 -18.35
C GLU A 222 -16.49 6.93 -17.28
N PHE A 223 -15.91 7.71 -16.38
CA PHE A 223 -16.65 8.44 -15.36
C PHE A 223 -15.96 9.76 -15.01
N THR A 224 -16.72 10.68 -14.43
CA THR A 224 -16.21 11.98 -13.99
C THR A 224 -16.48 12.15 -12.49
N VAL A 225 -15.45 12.50 -11.73
CA VAL A 225 -15.57 12.85 -10.32
C VAL A 225 -15.85 14.35 -10.21
N ASN A 226 -16.99 14.72 -9.61
CA ASN A 226 -17.36 16.10 -9.39
C ASN A 226 -17.20 16.47 -7.92
N THR A 227 -16.07 17.05 -7.56
CA THR A 227 -15.73 17.44 -6.17
C THR A 227 -16.47 18.68 -5.67
N GLY A 228 -17.21 19.38 -6.53
CA GLY A 228 -17.98 20.57 -6.18
C GLY A 228 -19.45 20.31 -5.78
N ALA A 229 -19.88 19.05 -5.79
CA ALA A 229 -21.27 18.64 -5.55
C ALA A 229 -21.48 18.00 -4.15
N GLN A 230 -20.73 18.40 -3.16
CA GLN A 230 -20.90 17.94 -1.76
C GLN A 230 -22.03 18.65 -1.06
#